data_f0c76b8401b1958a6de40a18afca1119
#
_entry.id   f0c76b8401b1958a6de40a18afca1119
#
_cell.length_a   1.000
_cell.length_b   1.000
_cell.length_c   1.000
_cell.angle_alpha   90.00
_cell.angle_beta   90.00
_cell.angle_gamma   90.00
#
_symmetry.space_group_name_H-M   'P 1'
#
loop_
_entity.id
_entity.type
_entity.pdbx_description
1 polymer ?
#
loop_
_entity_poly.entity_id
_entity_poly.type
_entity_poly.pdbx_seq_one_letter_code
_entity_poly.pdbx_strand_id
1 'polypeptide(L)'
;TRQAAHQFYMMMRGGLERAGYEACDDDAGLFRKVKSDGSFVLIGLHVDDSLIVYNSDEELQDIVDAMSATFGKDKVKLDLWPSSLLGLTLTYHVDGSIGVGQQGYVDTVCERFSSYLTDKGEKYPHDGEGLRVRTDERRATPLDSRMAHLYQELVGCLGYAAITRACIQPALTYLQSRAGCPSVGDWERALRMLRYLRGTREHDIRYPGPPGADAHPDEIATLLQLWATCDANHNSYDDGRGVTGLTLSLGPWKPTILCKALKQGSVGLSSTFCEYYGYGDACAVIVWARRLAGFCGCDVSAPTPLENDNEAALSLAMMPFTGKGVKHAGSRVHYFKEAIWDGEVVLVWRPTDDLLADLLTKPLMGDKFA
;
A
#
# COMPACT_ATOMS: atom_id res chain seq x y z
N THR A 1 8.66 -8.19 -24.56
CA THR A 1 10.06 -8.02 -24.13
C THR A 1 10.22 -6.69 -23.40
N ARG A 2 11.18 -6.57 -22.46
CA ARG A 2 11.45 -5.30 -21.74
C ARG A 2 11.68 -4.13 -22.68
N GLN A 3 12.32 -4.35 -23.81
CA GLN A 3 12.59 -3.33 -24.82
C GLN A 3 11.29 -2.83 -25.48
N ALA A 4 10.33 -3.69 -25.77
CA ALA A 4 9.04 -3.30 -26.36
C ALA A 4 8.23 -2.44 -25.39
N ALA A 5 8.17 -2.81 -24.10
CA ALA A 5 7.50 -2.01 -23.07
C ALA A 5 8.15 -0.62 -22.90
N HIS A 6 9.48 -0.55 -22.93
CA HIS A 6 10.19 0.72 -22.86
C HIS A 6 9.93 1.59 -24.10
N GLN A 7 9.95 1.02 -25.30
CA GLN A 7 9.63 1.77 -26.53
C GLN A 7 8.20 2.30 -26.51
N PHE A 8 7.23 1.48 -26.08
CA PHE A 8 5.84 1.90 -25.94
C PHE A 8 5.72 3.07 -24.96
N TYR A 9 6.34 2.97 -23.79
CA TYR A 9 6.37 4.04 -22.81
C TYR A 9 6.95 5.35 -23.38
N MET A 10 8.07 5.28 -24.11
CA MET A 10 8.69 6.47 -24.72
C MET A 10 7.80 7.10 -25.80
N MET A 11 7.06 6.30 -26.57
CA MET A 11 6.09 6.81 -27.54
C MET A 11 4.92 7.50 -26.83
N MET A 12 4.38 6.88 -25.78
CA MET A 12 3.29 7.42 -24.98
C MET A 12 3.69 8.74 -24.33
N ARG A 13 4.82 8.75 -23.61
CA ARG A 13 5.38 9.95 -22.99
C ARG A 13 5.57 11.07 -23.99
N GLY A 14 6.23 10.81 -25.11
CA GLY A 14 6.44 11.81 -26.15
C GLY A 14 5.14 12.32 -26.79
N GLY A 15 4.11 11.48 -26.89
CA GLY A 15 2.77 11.88 -27.32
C GLY A 15 2.11 12.85 -26.35
N LEU A 16 2.14 12.51 -25.07
CA LEU A 16 1.60 13.34 -23.98
C LEU A 16 2.33 14.67 -23.83
N GLU A 17 3.67 14.66 -23.82
CA GLU A 17 4.48 15.89 -23.74
C GLU A 17 4.19 16.85 -24.92
N ARG A 18 4.04 16.33 -26.15
CA ARG A 18 3.63 17.16 -27.31
C ARG A 18 2.23 17.75 -27.16
N ALA A 19 1.34 17.07 -26.46
CA ALA A 19 -0.01 17.55 -26.15
C ALA A 19 -0.06 18.48 -24.93
N GLY A 20 1.12 18.82 -24.34
CA GLY A 20 1.25 19.76 -23.24
C GLY A 20 1.05 19.14 -21.86
N TYR A 21 1.17 17.80 -21.73
CA TYR A 21 1.17 17.13 -20.44
C TYR A 21 2.56 17.17 -19.81
N GLU A 22 2.61 17.46 -18.53
CA GLU A 22 3.80 17.41 -17.68
C GLU A 22 3.96 16.01 -17.08
N ALA A 23 5.15 15.42 -17.14
CA ALA A 23 5.47 14.15 -16.48
C ALA A 23 5.90 14.39 -15.04
N CYS A 24 5.52 13.50 -14.13
CA CYS A 24 6.00 13.52 -12.75
C CYS A 24 7.44 13.00 -12.67
N ASP A 25 8.30 13.70 -11.92
CA ASP A 25 9.68 13.28 -11.71
C ASP A 25 9.80 12.09 -10.74
N ASP A 26 8.84 11.97 -9.80
CA ASP A 26 8.84 10.92 -8.75
C ASP A 26 8.12 9.64 -9.20
N ASP A 27 7.30 9.69 -10.27
CA ASP A 27 6.63 8.53 -10.87
C ASP A 27 6.50 8.69 -12.39
N ALA A 28 7.25 7.88 -13.12
CA ALA A 28 7.29 7.92 -14.58
C ALA A 28 5.92 7.62 -15.26
N GLY A 29 5.01 6.96 -14.56
CA GLY A 29 3.66 6.66 -15.05
C GLY A 29 2.64 7.76 -14.79
N LEU A 30 3.00 8.85 -14.11
CA LEU A 30 2.06 9.90 -13.75
C LEU A 30 2.27 11.17 -14.59
N PHE A 31 1.18 11.66 -15.19
CA PHE A 31 1.17 12.88 -16.00
C PHE A 31 0.03 13.79 -15.59
N ARG A 32 0.20 15.08 -15.79
CA ARG A 32 -0.86 16.08 -15.58
C ARG A 32 -0.87 17.15 -16.65
N LYS A 33 -2.03 17.78 -16.83
CA LYS A 33 -2.20 19.04 -17.55
C LYS A 33 -3.18 19.88 -16.75
N VAL A 34 -2.81 21.12 -16.46
CA VAL A 34 -3.67 22.10 -15.77
C VAL A 34 -3.72 23.35 -16.61
N LYS A 35 -4.92 23.84 -16.92
CA LYS A 35 -5.15 25.07 -17.67
C LYS A 35 -5.40 26.27 -16.74
N SER A 36 -5.30 27.47 -17.26
CA SER A 36 -5.50 28.72 -16.51
C SER A 36 -6.93 28.94 -16.02
N ASP A 37 -7.91 28.26 -16.63
CA ASP A 37 -9.32 28.28 -16.23
C ASP A 37 -9.66 27.28 -15.10
N GLY A 38 -8.67 26.52 -14.62
CA GLY A 38 -8.83 25.49 -13.59
C GLY A 38 -9.24 24.12 -14.13
N SER A 39 -9.37 23.94 -15.43
CA SER A 39 -9.55 22.62 -16.02
C SER A 39 -8.26 21.79 -15.87
N PHE A 40 -8.41 20.50 -15.59
CA PHE A 40 -7.27 19.61 -15.39
C PHE A 40 -7.51 18.19 -15.88
N VAL A 41 -6.42 17.52 -16.20
CA VAL A 41 -6.35 16.07 -16.44
C VAL A 41 -5.17 15.49 -15.66
N LEU A 42 -5.42 14.40 -14.95
CA LEU A 42 -4.39 13.52 -14.36
C LEU A 42 -4.44 12.18 -15.09
N ILE A 43 -3.27 11.63 -15.41
CA ILE A 43 -3.14 10.34 -16.09
C ILE A 43 -2.21 9.45 -15.30
N GLY A 44 -2.71 8.29 -14.86
CA GLY A 44 -1.89 7.18 -14.36
C GLY A 44 -1.71 6.15 -15.46
N LEU A 45 -0.49 5.97 -15.95
CA LEU A 45 -0.14 5.04 -17.03
C LEU A 45 0.46 3.77 -16.47
N HIS A 46 -0.07 2.62 -16.88
CA HIS A 46 0.51 1.32 -16.60
C HIS A 46 0.53 0.46 -17.87
N VAL A 47 1.69 0.35 -18.49
CA VAL A 47 1.91 -0.32 -19.79
C VAL A 47 0.97 0.27 -20.86
N ASP A 48 -0.07 -0.43 -21.26
CA ASP A 48 -1.09 -0.04 -22.26
C ASP A 48 -2.40 0.46 -21.64
N ASP A 49 -2.59 0.28 -20.32
CA ASP A 49 -3.74 0.82 -19.59
C ASP A 49 -3.45 2.20 -19.03
N SER A 50 -4.46 3.08 -19.09
CA SER A 50 -4.39 4.43 -18.52
C SER A 50 -5.63 4.73 -17.70
N LEU A 51 -5.44 5.19 -16.46
CA LEU A 51 -6.49 5.78 -15.66
C LEU A 51 -6.46 7.30 -15.86
N ILE A 52 -7.59 7.88 -16.27
CA ILE A 52 -7.70 9.30 -16.54
C ILE A 52 -8.69 9.91 -15.55
N VAL A 53 -8.26 10.95 -14.85
CA VAL A 53 -9.11 11.77 -13.98
C VAL A 53 -9.16 13.17 -14.58
N TYR A 54 -10.35 13.71 -14.79
CA TYR A 54 -10.56 15.00 -15.45
C TYR A 54 -11.78 15.72 -14.85
N ASN A 55 -11.86 17.02 -15.05
CA ASN A 55 -13.00 17.85 -14.64
C ASN A 55 -13.69 18.59 -15.82
N SER A 56 -13.32 18.30 -17.06
CA SER A 56 -13.91 18.89 -18.27
C SER A 56 -13.94 17.88 -19.40
N ASP A 57 -15.10 17.75 -20.08
CA ASP A 57 -15.25 16.85 -21.22
C ASP A 57 -14.39 17.28 -22.43
N GLU A 58 -14.07 18.57 -22.55
CA GLU A 58 -13.14 19.09 -23.55
C GLU A 58 -11.73 18.51 -23.33
N GLU A 59 -11.27 18.48 -22.07
CA GLU A 59 -9.97 17.91 -21.71
C GLU A 59 -9.92 16.39 -21.97
N LEU A 60 -11.02 15.69 -21.73
CA LEU A 60 -11.11 14.26 -22.06
C LEU A 60 -10.98 14.05 -23.57
N GLN A 61 -11.63 14.89 -24.40
CA GLN A 61 -11.52 14.79 -25.84
C GLN A 61 -10.11 15.11 -26.32
N ASP A 62 -9.47 16.14 -25.76
CA ASP A 62 -8.08 16.51 -26.08
C ASP A 62 -7.11 15.34 -25.87
N ILE A 63 -7.24 14.60 -24.77
CA ILE A 63 -6.37 13.43 -24.52
C ILE A 63 -6.66 12.27 -25.47
N VAL A 64 -7.94 11.99 -25.77
CA VAL A 64 -8.32 10.96 -26.75
C VAL A 64 -7.77 11.27 -28.11
N ASP A 65 -7.80 12.54 -28.53
CA ASP A 65 -7.25 12.99 -29.82
C ASP A 65 -5.72 12.89 -29.83
N ALA A 66 -5.03 13.28 -28.75
CA ALA A 66 -3.58 13.15 -28.61
C ALA A 66 -3.12 11.68 -28.69
N MET A 67 -3.84 10.78 -28.01
CA MET A 67 -3.58 9.34 -28.07
C MET A 67 -3.86 8.78 -29.47
N SER A 68 -4.98 9.19 -30.10
CA SER A 68 -5.35 8.77 -31.44
C SER A 68 -4.34 9.23 -32.51
N ALA A 69 -3.78 10.42 -32.32
CA ALA A 69 -2.71 10.94 -33.21
C ALA A 69 -1.39 10.14 -33.03
N THR A 70 -1.12 9.62 -31.82
CA THR A 70 0.11 8.88 -31.53
C THR A 70 0.04 7.42 -31.96
N PHE A 71 -1.10 6.74 -31.72
CA PHE A 71 -1.23 5.28 -31.90
C PHE A 71 -2.18 4.88 -33.03
N GLY A 72 -2.99 5.79 -33.55
CA GLY A 72 -4.08 5.51 -34.46
C GLY A 72 -5.43 5.41 -33.76
N LYS A 73 -6.46 5.97 -34.34
CA LYS A 73 -7.80 6.10 -33.76
C LYS A 73 -8.46 4.76 -33.42
N ASP A 74 -8.16 3.70 -34.16
CA ASP A 74 -8.67 2.34 -33.96
C ASP A 74 -7.99 1.59 -32.80
N LYS A 75 -6.91 2.15 -32.27
CA LYS A 75 -6.14 1.57 -31.14
C LYS A 75 -6.51 2.14 -29.79
N VAL A 76 -7.19 3.29 -29.75
CA VAL A 76 -7.61 3.95 -28.51
C VAL A 76 -9.03 3.50 -28.17
N LYS A 77 -9.19 2.89 -27.01
CA LYS A 77 -10.49 2.51 -26.45
C LYS A 77 -10.72 3.31 -25.18
N LEU A 78 -11.87 3.96 -25.08
CA LEU A 78 -12.30 4.70 -23.91
C LEU A 78 -13.40 3.94 -23.17
N ASP A 79 -13.21 3.72 -21.86
CA ASP A 79 -14.23 3.24 -20.95
C ASP A 79 -14.44 4.32 -19.88
N LEU A 80 -15.63 4.90 -19.82
CA LEU A 80 -15.94 5.99 -18.89
C LEU A 80 -16.19 5.52 -17.46
N TRP A 81 -16.61 4.27 -17.30
CA TRP A 81 -16.93 3.68 -16.00
C TRP A 81 -16.38 2.26 -15.90
N PRO A 82 -15.05 2.12 -15.90
CA PRO A 82 -14.44 0.79 -15.91
C PRO A 82 -14.83 0.02 -14.65
N SER A 83 -15.34 -1.18 -14.82
CA SER A 83 -15.63 -2.09 -13.68
C SER A 83 -14.38 -2.79 -13.15
N SER A 84 -13.27 -2.71 -13.88
CA SER A 84 -11.98 -3.29 -13.47
C SER A 84 -10.82 -2.49 -14.04
N LEU A 85 -9.73 -2.42 -13.28
CA LEU A 85 -8.45 -1.81 -13.69
C LEU A 85 -7.32 -2.59 -13.03
N LEU A 86 -6.36 -3.07 -13.83
CA LEU A 86 -5.17 -3.79 -13.32
C LEU A 86 -5.49 -4.95 -12.37
N GLY A 87 -6.60 -5.67 -12.62
CA GLY A 87 -7.06 -6.76 -11.75
C GLY A 87 -7.74 -6.32 -10.45
N LEU A 88 -7.93 -5.01 -10.27
CA LEU A 88 -8.80 -4.45 -9.23
C LEU A 88 -10.23 -4.39 -9.76
N THR A 89 -11.20 -4.65 -8.90
CA THR A 89 -12.63 -4.45 -9.17
C THR A 89 -13.03 -3.07 -8.68
N LEU A 90 -13.68 -2.29 -9.54
CA LEU A 90 -14.19 -0.97 -9.21
C LEU A 90 -15.71 -1.02 -9.09
N THR A 91 -16.25 -0.57 -7.97
CA THR A 91 -17.69 -0.52 -7.68
C THR A 91 -18.11 0.92 -7.41
N TYR A 92 -18.99 1.46 -8.25
CA TYR A 92 -19.50 2.82 -8.10
C TYR A 92 -20.83 2.78 -7.34
N HIS A 93 -20.89 3.54 -6.25
CA HIS A 93 -22.08 3.60 -5.38
C HIS A 93 -22.89 4.86 -5.65
N VAL A 94 -24.18 4.81 -5.30
CA VAL A 94 -25.14 5.91 -5.52
C VAL A 94 -24.75 7.19 -4.74
N ASP A 95 -24.07 7.04 -3.61
CA ASP A 95 -23.56 8.16 -2.80
C ASP A 95 -22.23 8.75 -3.34
N GLY A 96 -21.80 8.35 -4.54
CA GLY A 96 -20.57 8.80 -5.17
C GLY A 96 -19.31 8.12 -4.64
N SER A 97 -19.40 7.23 -3.65
CA SER A 97 -18.25 6.47 -3.17
C SER A 97 -17.82 5.39 -4.17
N ILE A 98 -16.53 5.04 -4.14
CA ILE A 98 -15.95 4.02 -5.00
C ILE A 98 -15.37 2.91 -4.13
N GLY A 99 -15.87 1.68 -4.33
CA GLY A 99 -15.30 0.46 -3.78
C GLY A 99 -14.16 -0.05 -4.66
N VAL A 100 -13.02 -0.38 -4.05
CA VAL A 100 -11.86 -0.97 -4.72
C VAL A 100 -11.55 -2.32 -4.09
N GLY A 101 -11.80 -3.38 -4.82
CA GLY A 101 -11.66 -4.77 -4.37
C GLY A 101 -10.86 -5.63 -5.34
N GLN A 102 -10.77 -6.91 -5.05
CA GLN A 102 -10.06 -7.90 -5.88
C GLN A 102 -10.83 -9.22 -5.99
N GLN A 103 -12.18 -9.18 -5.98
CA GLN A 103 -13.01 -10.38 -6.00
C GLN A 103 -12.64 -11.33 -7.15
N GLY A 104 -12.63 -10.86 -8.39
CA GLY A 104 -12.31 -11.68 -9.57
C GLY A 104 -10.89 -12.25 -9.53
N TYR A 105 -9.93 -11.49 -8.99
CA TYR A 105 -8.57 -11.97 -8.80
C TYR A 105 -8.50 -13.09 -7.77
N VAL A 106 -9.15 -12.92 -6.62
CA VAL A 106 -9.21 -13.95 -5.57
C VAL A 106 -9.86 -15.24 -6.10
N ASP A 107 -10.95 -15.12 -6.88
CA ASP A 107 -11.61 -16.27 -7.51
C ASP A 107 -10.66 -17.01 -8.45
N THR A 108 -9.90 -16.29 -9.30
CA THR A 108 -8.87 -16.86 -10.20
C THR A 108 -7.78 -17.59 -9.42
N VAL A 109 -7.28 -17.03 -8.32
CA VAL A 109 -6.29 -17.69 -7.47
C VAL A 109 -6.86 -18.92 -6.79
N CYS A 110 -8.10 -18.87 -6.30
CA CYS A 110 -8.77 -20.02 -5.71
C CYS A 110 -8.97 -21.16 -6.72
N GLU A 111 -9.34 -20.86 -7.96
CA GLU A 111 -9.46 -21.85 -9.04
C GLU A 111 -8.11 -22.51 -9.33
N ARG A 112 -7.03 -21.71 -9.46
CA ARG A 112 -5.67 -22.20 -9.71
C ARG A 112 -5.17 -23.17 -8.64
N PHE A 113 -5.50 -22.94 -7.37
CA PHE A 113 -5.08 -23.77 -6.24
C PHE A 113 -6.20 -24.69 -5.74
N SER A 114 -7.28 -24.91 -6.52
CA SER A 114 -8.47 -25.67 -6.12
C SER A 114 -8.17 -27.07 -5.60
N SER A 115 -7.20 -27.78 -6.20
CA SER A 115 -6.79 -29.14 -5.78
C SER A 115 -6.19 -29.19 -4.36
N TYR A 116 -5.80 -28.06 -3.80
CA TYR A 116 -5.21 -27.95 -2.45
C TYR A 116 -6.17 -27.31 -1.45
N LEU A 117 -7.27 -26.71 -1.92
CA LEU A 117 -8.26 -26.07 -1.06
C LEU A 117 -9.29 -27.07 -0.57
N THR A 118 -9.68 -26.90 0.69
CA THR A 118 -10.85 -27.56 1.28
C THR A 118 -12.03 -26.59 1.32
N ASP A 119 -13.24 -27.10 1.51
CA ASP A 119 -14.44 -26.26 1.66
C ASP A 119 -14.50 -25.51 3.01
N LYS A 120 -13.57 -25.81 3.91
CA LYS A 120 -13.49 -25.15 5.20
C LYS A 120 -13.24 -23.65 5.04
N GLY A 121 -14.13 -22.81 5.57
CA GLY A 121 -13.93 -21.38 5.71
C GLY A 121 -12.94 -21.06 6.84
N GLU A 122 -12.29 -19.92 6.77
CA GLU A 122 -11.41 -19.41 7.82
C GLU A 122 -11.86 -18.01 8.26
N LYS A 123 -11.97 -17.82 9.58
CA LYS A 123 -12.39 -16.53 10.15
C LYS A 123 -11.23 -15.50 10.17
N TYR A 124 -9.99 -15.99 10.23
CA TYR A 124 -8.79 -15.16 10.31
C TYR A 124 -7.75 -15.63 9.30
N PRO A 125 -6.92 -14.70 8.75
CA PRO A 125 -5.88 -15.04 7.77
C PRO A 125 -4.71 -15.80 8.38
N HIS A 126 -4.61 -15.85 9.71
CA HIS A 126 -3.55 -16.49 10.49
C HIS A 126 -4.12 -17.40 11.58
N ASP A 127 -3.26 -18.20 12.21
CA ASP A 127 -3.64 -19.19 13.24
C ASP A 127 -3.52 -18.66 14.68
N GLY A 128 -3.15 -17.38 14.86
CA GLY A 128 -2.97 -16.75 16.16
C GLY A 128 -1.66 -17.11 16.87
N GLU A 129 -0.86 -18.03 16.32
CA GLU A 129 0.38 -18.51 16.98
C GLU A 129 1.60 -17.59 16.75
N GLY A 130 1.39 -16.42 16.16
CA GLY A 130 2.44 -15.45 15.86
C GLY A 130 3.25 -15.76 14.59
N LEU A 131 4.32 -14.98 14.37
CA LEU A 131 5.15 -15.02 13.17
C LEU A 131 6.44 -15.83 13.40
N ARG A 132 6.36 -16.96 14.10
CA ARG A 132 7.52 -17.81 14.40
C ARG A 132 7.45 -19.16 13.69
N VAL A 133 8.61 -19.75 13.44
CA VAL A 133 8.70 -21.12 12.93
C VAL A 133 8.08 -22.08 13.95
N ARG A 134 7.28 -23.00 13.45
CA ARG A 134 6.68 -24.03 14.31
C ARG A 134 7.71 -25.04 14.75
N THR A 135 7.65 -25.42 16.02
CA THR A 135 8.49 -26.47 16.61
C THR A 135 7.93 -27.89 16.44
N ASP A 136 6.69 -28.02 15.93
CA ASP A 136 6.08 -29.31 15.58
C ASP A 136 6.86 -29.95 14.42
N GLU A 137 7.45 -31.13 14.65
CA GLU A 137 8.33 -31.84 13.70
C GLU A 137 7.70 -32.00 12.31
N ARG A 138 6.41 -32.37 12.21
CA ARG A 138 5.72 -32.51 10.94
C ARG A 138 5.65 -31.19 10.17
N ARG A 139 5.32 -30.11 10.87
CA ARG A 139 5.16 -28.79 10.24
C ARG A 139 6.47 -28.10 9.97
N ALA A 140 7.53 -28.48 10.66
CA ALA A 140 8.89 -28.01 10.40
C ALA A 140 9.56 -28.71 9.20
N THR A 141 8.98 -29.80 8.68
CA THR A 141 9.53 -30.54 7.53
C THR A 141 9.61 -29.63 6.29
N PRO A 142 10.79 -29.45 5.68
CA PRO A 142 10.93 -28.69 4.46
C PRO A 142 10.07 -29.26 3.33
N LEU A 143 9.56 -28.40 2.47
CA LEU A 143 8.88 -28.80 1.24
C LEU A 143 9.89 -29.33 0.22
N ASP A 144 9.48 -30.31 -0.59
CA ASP A 144 10.23 -30.69 -1.78
C ASP A 144 10.27 -29.57 -2.83
N SER A 145 11.13 -29.68 -3.83
CA SER A 145 11.38 -28.62 -4.82
C SER A 145 10.09 -28.20 -5.57
N ARG A 146 9.19 -29.15 -5.87
CA ARG A 146 7.93 -28.88 -6.57
C ARG A 146 6.97 -28.08 -5.68
N MET A 147 6.80 -28.53 -4.44
CA MET A 147 5.92 -27.87 -3.47
C MET A 147 6.49 -26.51 -3.06
N ALA A 148 7.80 -26.37 -2.96
CA ALA A 148 8.45 -25.08 -2.68
C ALA A 148 8.18 -24.06 -3.81
N HIS A 149 8.19 -24.49 -5.07
CA HIS A 149 7.83 -23.63 -6.21
C HIS A 149 6.35 -23.21 -6.16
N LEU A 150 5.43 -24.14 -5.89
CA LEU A 150 3.99 -23.84 -5.73
C LEU A 150 3.76 -22.89 -4.55
N TYR A 151 4.51 -23.05 -3.47
CA TYR A 151 4.46 -22.11 -2.34
C TYR A 151 4.88 -20.69 -2.75
N GLN A 152 6.00 -20.54 -3.45
CA GLN A 152 6.45 -19.22 -3.92
C GLN A 152 5.42 -18.59 -4.84
N GLU A 153 4.80 -19.37 -5.71
CA GLU A 153 3.73 -18.92 -6.59
C GLU A 153 2.50 -18.45 -5.81
N LEU A 154 2.02 -19.24 -4.84
CA LEU A 154 0.89 -18.85 -3.98
C LEU A 154 1.20 -17.59 -3.17
N VAL A 155 2.37 -17.52 -2.55
CA VAL A 155 2.79 -16.32 -1.78
C VAL A 155 2.90 -15.09 -2.66
N GLY A 156 3.34 -15.23 -3.92
CA GLY A 156 3.29 -14.16 -4.92
C GLY A 156 1.88 -13.69 -5.21
N CYS A 157 0.93 -14.61 -5.40
CA CYS A 157 -0.49 -14.28 -5.60
C CYS A 157 -1.09 -13.57 -4.37
N LEU A 158 -0.80 -14.06 -3.16
CA LEU A 158 -1.24 -13.43 -1.92
C LEU A 158 -0.65 -12.02 -1.76
N GLY A 159 0.60 -11.82 -2.25
CA GLY A 159 1.24 -10.50 -2.29
C GLY A 159 0.46 -9.47 -3.09
N TYR A 160 -0.10 -9.87 -4.21
CA TYR A 160 -0.96 -8.99 -5.00
C TYR A 160 -2.33 -8.74 -4.34
N ALA A 161 -2.93 -9.76 -3.72
CA ALA A 161 -4.18 -9.60 -2.97
C ALA A 161 -4.04 -8.63 -1.77
N ALA A 162 -2.85 -8.52 -1.19
CA ALA A 162 -2.58 -7.64 -0.06
C ALA A 162 -2.71 -6.14 -0.38
N ILE A 163 -2.80 -5.74 -1.65
CA ILE A 163 -3.00 -4.35 -2.08
C ILE A 163 -4.31 -3.80 -1.52
N THR A 164 -5.40 -4.58 -1.57
CA THR A 164 -6.71 -4.18 -1.03
C THR A 164 -7.03 -4.84 0.32
N ARG A 165 -6.18 -5.74 0.79
CA ARG A 165 -6.42 -6.57 1.99
C ARG A 165 -5.30 -6.42 3.01
N ALA A 166 -5.22 -5.24 3.65
CA ALA A 166 -4.23 -4.93 4.69
C ALA A 166 -4.15 -5.98 5.81
N CYS A 167 -5.30 -6.59 6.14
CA CYS A 167 -5.43 -7.59 7.21
C CYS A 167 -4.58 -8.86 7.01
N ILE A 168 -4.13 -9.16 5.79
CA ILE A 168 -3.24 -10.31 5.56
C ILE A 168 -1.75 -9.95 5.62
N GLN A 169 -1.40 -8.67 5.62
CA GLN A 169 0.00 -8.19 5.52
C GLN A 169 0.95 -8.80 6.57
N PRO A 170 0.63 -8.86 7.88
CA PRO A 170 1.56 -9.40 8.88
C PRO A 170 1.94 -10.84 8.60
N ALA A 171 0.92 -11.69 8.40
CA ALA A 171 1.13 -13.11 8.15
C ALA A 171 1.79 -13.34 6.78
N LEU A 172 1.44 -12.54 5.78
CA LEU A 172 2.06 -12.59 4.45
C LEU A 172 3.55 -12.25 4.49
N THR A 173 3.93 -11.20 5.21
CA THR A 173 5.34 -10.80 5.36
C THR A 173 6.19 -11.92 5.98
N TYR A 174 5.62 -12.64 6.96
CA TYR A 174 6.25 -13.86 7.47
C TYR A 174 6.40 -14.93 6.38
N LEU A 175 5.34 -15.27 5.65
CA LEU A 175 5.38 -16.28 4.57
C LEU A 175 6.39 -15.90 3.48
N GLN A 176 6.47 -14.64 3.09
CA GLN A 176 7.45 -14.13 2.15
C GLN A 176 8.89 -14.32 2.66
N SER A 177 9.13 -14.11 3.95
CA SER A 177 10.45 -14.34 4.55
C SER A 177 10.89 -15.82 4.52
N ARG A 178 9.93 -16.76 4.38
CA ARG A 178 10.15 -18.21 4.29
C ARG A 178 10.30 -18.73 2.87
N ALA A 179 10.14 -17.88 1.84
CA ALA A 179 10.12 -18.30 0.43
C ALA A 179 11.38 -19.03 -0.04
N GLY A 180 12.54 -18.82 0.59
CA GLY A 180 13.78 -19.51 0.27
C GLY A 180 13.88 -20.94 0.80
N CYS A 181 13.19 -21.26 1.91
CA CYS A 181 13.17 -22.59 2.51
C CYS A 181 11.83 -22.81 3.24
N PRO A 182 10.73 -22.98 2.50
CA PRO A 182 9.41 -23.15 3.09
C PRO A 182 9.23 -24.56 3.66
N SER A 183 8.41 -24.65 4.72
CA SER A 183 8.02 -25.90 5.37
C SER A 183 6.56 -26.27 5.08
N VAL A 184 6.17 -27.49 5.44
CA VAL A 184 4.77 -27.96 5.40
C VAL A 184 3.85 -27.02 6.16
N GLY A 185 4.30 -26.52 7.33
CA GLY A 185 3.51 -25.56 8.13
C GLY A 185 3.34 -24.21 7.44
N ASP A 186 4.33 -23.75 6.68
CA ASP A 186 4.25 -22.50 5.92
C ASP A 186 3.25 -22.66 4.76
N TRP A 187 3.23 -23.81 4.10
CA TRP A 187 2.23 -24.15 3.07
C TRP A 187 0.81 -24.16 3.63
N GLU A 188 0.58 -24.82 4.78
CA GLU A 188 -0.71 -24.84 5.45
C GLU A 188 -1.22 -23.43 5.81
N ARG A 189 -0.31 -22.56 6.28
CA ARG A 189 -0.61 -21.15 6.58
C ARG A 189 -0.96 -20.35 5.32
N ALA A 190 -0.24 -20.55 4.22
CA ALA A 190 -0.54 -19.91 2.95
C ALA A 190 -1.92 -20.33 2.41
N LEU A 191 -2.26 -21.61 2.47
CA LEU A 191 -3.60 -22.11 2.12
C LEU A 191 -4.70 -21.60 3.06
N ARG A 192 -4.41 -21.46 4.37
CA ARG A 192 -5.34 -20.83 5.31
C ARG A 192 -5.68 -19.40 4.89
N MET A 193 -4.65 -18.62 4.56
CA MET A 193 -4.82 -17.24 4.09
C MET A 193 -5.66 -17.17 2.82
N LEU A 194 -5.45 -18.08 1.86
CA LEU A 194 -6.26 -18.14 0.65
C LEU A 194 -7.72 -18.52 0.95
N ARG A 195 -7.99 -19.46 1.89
CA ARG A 195 -9.36 -19.78 2.34
C ARG A 195 -10.04 -18.60 3.02
N TYR A 196 -9.32 -17.83 3.82
CA TYR A 196 -9.81 -16.59 4.42
C TYR A 196 -10.20 -15.57 3.33
N LEU A 197 -9.32 -15.32 2.35
CA LEU A 197 -9.60 -14.42 1.23
C LEU A 197 -10.82 -14.89 0.42
N ARG A 198 -10.96 -16.19 0.15
CA ARG A 198 -12.14 -16.78 -0.51
C ARG A 198 -13.43 -16.49 0.25
N GLY A 199 -13.42 -16.66 1.57
CA GLY A 199 -14.58 -16.42 2.42
C GLY A 199 -14.96 -14.94 2.58
N THR A 200 -14.02 -14.04 2.28
CA THR A 200 -14.17 -12.58 2.42
C THR A 200 -13.89 -11.83 1.12
N ARG A 201 -14.05 -12.48 -0.03
CA ARG A 201 -13.65 -11.94 -1.35
C ARG A 201 -14.39 -10.67 -1.76
N GLU A 202 -15.59 -10.46 -1.20
CA GLU A 202 -16.44 -9.31 -1.48
C GLU A 202 -16.05 -8.05 -0.68
N HIS A 203 -15.08 -8.18 0.25
CA HIS A 203 -14.58 -7.01 0.98
C HIS A 203 -13.76 -6.11 0.06
N ASP A 204 -14.11 -4.86 0.00
CA ASP A 204 -13.43 -3.80 -0.73
C ASP A 204 -12.97 -2.68 0.22
N ILE A 205 -12.11 -1.80 -0.28
CA ILE A 205 -11.77 -0.54 0.35
C ILE A 205 -12.74 0.48 -0.24
N ARG A 206 -13.58 1.09 0.60
CA ARG A 206 -14.56 2.06 0.13
C ARG A 206 -14.04 3.48 0.33
N TYR A 207 -13.70 4.12 -0.75
CA TYR A 207 -13.31 5.53 -0.76
C TYR A 207 -14.56 6.40 -0.82
N PRO A 208 -14.69 7.41 0.08
CA PRO A 208 -15.87 8.26 0.12
C PRO A 208 -16.01 9.05 -1.19
N GLY A 209 -17.25 9.32 -1.58
CA GLY A 209 -17.55 10.22 -2.67
C GLY A 209 -17.12 11.68 -2.37
N PRO A 210 -17.24 12.57 -3.35
CA PRO A 210 -16.96 13.98 -3.13
C PRO A 210 -17.87 14.51 -2.00
N PRO A 211 -17.36 15.44 -1.18
CA PRO A 211 -18.19 16.12 -0.18
C PRO A 211 -19.35 16.81 -0.88
N GLY A 212 -20.48 16.93 -0.18
CA GLY A 212 -21.66 17.61 -0.73
C GLY A 212 -21.35 19.04 -1.18
N ALA A 213 -22.19 19.60 -2.04
CA ALA A 213 -22.01 20.96 -2.56
C ALA A 213 -21.93 22.04 -1.46
N ASP A 214 -22.45 21.73 -0.27
CA ASP A 214 -22.46 22.62 0.90
C ASP A 214 -21.29 22.35 1.87
N ALA A 215 -20.34 21.47 1.51
CA ALA A 215 -19.21 21.14 2.37
C ALA A 215 -18.30 22.35 2.59
N HIS A 216 -17.90 22.57 3.86
CA HIS A 216 -16.99 23.67 4.18
C HIS A 216 -15.59 23.41 3.55
N PRO A 217 -14.89 24.46 3.04
CA PRO A 217 -13.55 24.29 2.46
C PRO A 217 -12.57 23.55 3.37
N ASP A 218 -12.65 23.73 4.69
CA ASP A 218 -11.79 23.02 5.64
C ASP A 218 -12.08 21.50 5.69
N GLU A 219 -13.32 21.09 5.47
CA GLU A 219 -13.67 19.67 5.36
C GLU A 219 -13.06 19.05 4.11
N ILE A 220 -13.09 19.76 2.98
CA ILE A 220 -12.48 19.34 1.73
C ILE A 220 -10.95 19.24 1.88
N ALA A 221 -10.32 20.26 2.49
CA ALA A 221 -8.88 20.25 2.75
C ALA A 221 -8.47 19.07 3.65
N THR A 222 -9.26 18.78 4.68
CA THR A 222 -9.01 17.63 5.58
C THR A 222 -9.17 16.28 4.87
N LEU A 223 -10.09 16.19 3.89
CA LEU A 223 -10.30 14.97 3.11
C LEU A 223 -9.11 14.58 2.22
N LEU A 224 -8.31 15.57 1.81
CA LEU A 224 -7.16 15.36 0.92
C LEU A 224 -5.82 15.39 1.66
N GLN A 225 -5.82 15.68 2.96
CA GLN A 225 -4.60 15.67 3.76
C GLN A 225 -4.09 14.23 3.94
N LEU A 226 -2.81 14.03 3.67
CA LEU A 226 -2.15 12.75 3.97
C LEU A 226 -2.06 12.53 5.48
N TRP A 227 -2.33 11.31 5.91
CA TRP A 227 -2.30 10.88 7.30
C TRP A 227 -1.62 9.52 7.42
N ALA A 228 -0.69 9.36 8.34
CA ALA A 228 0.06 8.11 8.47
C ALA A 228 0.01 7.58 9.91
N THR A 229 0.08 6.25 10.05
CA THR A 229 0.29 5.59 11.34
C THR A 229 1.47 4.62 11.21
N CYS A 230 2.26 4.50 12.26
CA CYS A 230 3.38 3.57 12.32
C CYS A 230 3.38 2.85 13.66
N ASP A 231 3.63 1.55 13.63
CA ASP A 231 3.88 0.70 14.79
C ASP A 231 5.08 -0.19 14.52
N ALA A 232 5.81 -0.64 15.54
CA ALA A 232 6.87 -1.61 15.36
C ALA A 232 6.89 -2.66 16.45
N ASN A 233 6.93 -3.91 16.05
CA ASN A 233 7.06 -5.02 16.96
C ASN A 233 8.53 -5.46 17.09
N HIS A 234 8.98 -5.69 18.33
CA HIS A 234 10.33 -6.15 18.65
C HIS A 234 10.41 -7.68 18.63
N ASN A 235 11.49 -8.23 18.05
CA ASN A 235 11.80 -9.67 18.09
C ASN A 235 10.65 -10.57 17.56
N SER A 236 10.10 -10.20 16.41
CA SER A 236 8.96 -10.91 15.81
C SER A 236 9.36 -12.17 15.04
N TYR A 237 10.59 -12.23 14.55
CA TYR A 237 11.13 -13.35 13.77
C TYR A 237 12.17 -14.14 14.56
N ASP A 238 12.44 -15.39 14.12
CA ASP A 238 13.44 -16.27 14.74
C ASP A 238 14.86 -15.70 14.68
N ASP A 239 15.15 -14.82 13.75
CA ASP A 239 16.43 -14.11 13.64
C ASP A 239 16.51 -12.84 14.49
N GLY A 240 15.55 -12.61 15.39
CA GLY A 240 15.50 -11.49 16.32
C GLY A 240 15.07 -10.15 15.69
N ARG A 241 14.73 -10.12 14.41
CA ARG A 241 14.28 -8.89 13.75
C ARG A 241 12.82 -8.57 14.07
N GLY A 242 12.51 -7.28 14.08
CA GLY A 242 11.16 -6.78 14.25
C GLY A 242 10.40 -6.61 12.93
N VAL A 243 9.17 -6.15 13.06
CA VAL A 243 8.29 -5.73 11.96
C VAL A 243 7.94 -4.27 12.15
N THR A 244 7.99 -3.48 11.09
CA THR A 244 7.38 -2.15 11.01
C THR A 244 6.06 -2.26 10.28
N GLY A 245 4.97 -1.83 10.91
CA GLY A 245 3.66 -1.61 10.31
C GLY A 245 3.51 -0.15 9.93
N LEU A 246 3.02 0.13 8.73
CA LEU A 246 2.80 1.47 8.22
C LEU A 246 1.48 1.52 7.46
N THR A 247 0.65 2.51 7.79
CA THR A 247 -0.50 2.89 6.97
C THR A 247 -0.36 4.32 6.47
N LEU A 248 -0.93 4.59 5.30
CA LEU A 248 -1.09 5.93 4.75
C LEU A 248 -2.53 6.05 4.26
N SER A 249 -3.20 7.15 4.59
CA SER A 249 -4.59 7.45 4.22
C SER A 249 -4.74 8.90 3.78
N LEU A 250 -5.87 9.21 3.14
CA LEU A 250 -6.32 10.58 2.88
C LEU A 250 -7.27 10.99 3.99
N GLY A 251 -6.76 11.76 4.95
CA GLY A 251 -7.47 12.21 6.16
C GLY A 251 -7.44 11.20 7.31
N PRO A 252 -7.71 11.66 8.54
CA PRO A 252 -7.83 10.80 9.72
C PRO A 252 -9.06 9.89 9.59
N TRP A 253 -8.93 8.63 10.00
CA TRP A 253 -10.02 7.63 9.97
C TRP A 253 -10.60 7.35 8.57
N LYS A 254 -9.87 7.68 7.52
CA LYS A 254 -10.24 7.42 6.12
C LYS A 254 -9.63 6.10 5.64
N PRO A 255 -10.18 5.53 4.56
CA PRO A 255 -9.60 4.35 3.96
C PRO A 255 -8.13 4.55 3.62
N THR A 256 -7.35 3.53 3.88
CA THR A 256 -5.92 3.57 3.59
C THR A 256 -5.67 3.46 2.08
N ILE A 257 -4.76 4.30 1.58
CA ILE A 257 -4.24 4.23 0.21
C ILE A 257 -3.00 3.34 0.11
N LEU A 258 -2.33 3.10 1.25
CA LEU A 258 -1.19 2.20 1.32
C LEU A 258 -1.12 1.57 2.71
N CYS A 259 -0.89 0.26 2.75
CA CYS A 259 -0.55 -0.50 3.95
C CYS A 259 0.69 -1.35 3.70
N LYS A 260 1.62 -1.36 4.64
CA LYS A 260 2.81 -2.21 4.56
C LYS A 260 3.16 -2.80 5.92
N ALA A 261 3.49 -4.08 5.94
CA ALA A 261 4.22 -4.73 7.02
C ALA A 261 5.61 -5.07 6.51
N LEU A 262 6.64 -4.50 7.11
CA LEU A 262 8.02 -4.60 6.65
C LEU A 262 8.88 -5.29 7.71
N LYS A 263 9.54 -6.41 7.35
CA LYS A 263 10.57 -6.99 8.21
C LYS A 263 11.73 -6.02 8.32
N GLN A 264 12.10 -5.64 9.55
CA GLN A 264 13.20 -4.70 9.77
C GLN A 264 14.55 -5.27 9.28
N GLY A 265 15.38 -4.41 8.71
CA GLY A 265 16.68 -4.82 8.15
C GLY A 265 17.74 -5.18 9.19
N SER A 266 17.57 -4.77 10.46
CA SER A 266 18.46 -5.04 11.58
C SER A 266 17.70 -5.53 12.80
N VAL A 267 18.41 -6.18 13.72
CA VAL A 267 17.86 -6.56 15.03
C VAL A 267 17.81 -5.33 15.91
N GLY A 268 16.64 -5.01 16.45
CA GLY A 268 16.46 -3.94 17.43
C GLY A 268 16.90 -4.40 18.83
N LEU A 269 17.50 -3.51 19.59
CA LEU A 269 17.93 -3.78 20.95
C LEU A 269 16.82 -3.55 22.00
N SER A 270 15.74 -2.88 21.62
CA SER A 270 14.55 -2.63 22.44
C SER A 270 13.34 -2.32 21.57
N SER A 271 12.12 -2.38 22.14
CA SER A 271 10.89 -1.98 21.45
C SER A 271 10.98 -0.52 20.99
N THR A 272 11.39 0.39 21.86
CA THR A 272 11.60 1.82 21.53
C THR A 272 12.55 2.01 20.34
N PHE A 273 13.61 1.20 20.22
CA PHE A 273 14.52 1.27 19.07
C PHE A 273 13.86 0.77 17.79
N CYS A 274 13.02 -0.28 17.87
CA CYS A 274 12.27 -0.76 16.70
C CYS A 274 11.29 0.28 16.19
N GLU A 275 10.57 0.96 17.09
CA GLU A 275 9.68 2.09 16.74
C GLU A 275 10.47 3.23 16.08
N TYR A 276 11.54 3.63 16.72
CA TYR A 276 12.42 4.67 16.21
C TYR A 276 13.00 4.35 14.83
N TYR A 277 13.33 3.07 14.59
CA TYR A 277 13.77 2.58 13.29
C TYR A 277 12.64 2.66 12.25
N GLY A 278 11.41 2.35 12.67
CA GLY A 278 10.20 2.39 11.83
C GLY A 278 9.89 3.80 11.29
N TYR A 279 10.21 4.86 12.03
CA TYR A 279 10.04 6.24 11.56
C TYR A 279 10.80 6.52 10.27
N GLY A 280 11.99 5.94 10.08
CA GLY A 280 12.75 6.10 8.84
C GLY A 280 12.04 5.48 7.63
N ASP A 281 11.43 4.31 7.81
CA ASP A 281 10.64 3.65 6.76
C ASP A 281 9.34 4.43 6.47
N ALA A 282 8.67 4.93 7.53
CA ALA A 282 7.45 5.71 7.41
C ALA A 282 7.68 7.05 6.71
N CYS A 283 8.69 7.82 7.13
CA CYS A 283 9.01 9.12 6.52
C CYS A 283 9.37 8.98 5.04
N ALA A 284 10.08 7.93 4.63
CA ALA A 284 10.40 7.71 3.22
C ALA A 284 9.14 7.54 2.36
N VAL A 285 8.14 6.83 2.88
CA VAL A 285 6.85 6.66 2.19
C VAL A 285 6.05 7.97 2.20
N ILE A 286 6.02 8.67 3.33
CA ILE A 286 5.28 9.94 3.46
C ILE A 286 5.83 11.00 2.51
N VAL A 287 7.15 11.23 2.50
CA VAL A 287 7.79 12.24 1.65
C VAL A 287 7.53 11.95 0.17
N TRP A 288 7.66 10.69 -0.25
CA TRP A 288 7.32 10.27 -1.62
C TRP A 288 5.83 10.55 -1.93
N ALA A 289 4.91 10.15 -1.05
CA ALA A 289 3.48 10.35 -1.25
C ALA A 289 3.08 11.84 -1.28
N ARG A 290 3.73 12.69 -0.46
CA ARG A 290 3.54 14.14 -0.49
C ARG A 290 3.91 14.74 -1.85
N ARG A 291 5.03 14.30 -2.44
CA ARG A 291 5.44 14.76 -3.79
C ARG A 291 4.41 14.37 -4.84
N LEU A 292 3.93 13.12 -4.82
CA LEU A 292 2.86 12.68 -5.73
C LEU A 292 1.57 13.45 -5.50
N ALA A 293 1.14 13.62 -4.25
CA ALA A 293 -0.08 14.37 -3.91
C ALA A 293 0.02 15.83 -4.38
N GLY A 294 1.15 16.49 -4.15
CA GLY A 294 1.41 17.86 -4.66
C GLY A 294 1.39 17.94 -6.18
N PHE A 295 1.99 16.94 -6.86
CA PHE A 295 1.89 16.84 -8.30
C PHE A 295 0.44 16.68 -8.78
N CYS A 296 -0.39 15.92 -8.06
CA CYS A 296 -1.82 15.78 -8.34
C CYS A 296 -2.65 17.02 -7.97
N GLY A 297 -2.05 18.07 -7.41
CA GLY A 297 -2.73 19.31 -7.05
C GLY A 297 -3.32 19.32 -5.63
N CYS A 298 -3.01 18.32 -4.79
CA CYS A 298 -3.37 18.34 -3.38
C CYS A 298 -2.53 19.38 -2.62
N ASP A 299 -3.12 20.06 -1.63
CA ASP A 299 -2.38 20.93 -0.74
C ASP A 299 -1.51 20.10 0.23
N VAL A 300 -0.21 20.23 0.11
CA VAL A 300 0.80 19.59 0.96
C VAL A 300 1.59 20.60 1.79
N SER A 301 1.08 21.82 1.96
CA SER A 301 1.73 22.87 2.75
C SER A 301 1.83 22.54 4.24
N ALA A 302 0.81 21.88 4.80
CA ALA A 302 0.83 21.40 6.16
C ALA A 302 1.67 20.09 6.27
N PRO A 303 2.39 19.87 7.39
CA PRO A 303 3.08 18.61 7.63
C PRO A 303 2.10 17.44 7.73
N THR A 304 2.50 16.27 7.23
CA THR A 304 1.72 15.04 7.36
C THR A 304 1.85 14.49 8.79
N PRO A 305 0.73 14.28 9.52
CA PRO A 305 0.76 13.61 10.81
C PRO A 305 1.22 12.15 10.66
N LEU A 306 2.20 11.76 11.50
CA LEU A 306 2.62 10.38 11.69
C LEU A 306 2.31 9.96 13.13
N GLU A 307 1.29 9.14 13.29
CA GLU A 307 0.81 8.68 14.59
C GLU A 307 1.58 7.44 15.05
N ASN A 308 1.90 7.41 16.35
CA ASN A 308 2.55 6.28 17.02
C ASN A 308 2.19 6.28 18.52
N ASP A 309 2.19 5.11 19.17
CA ASP A 309 1.79 4.97 20.58
C ASP A 309 2.97 4.96 21.56
N ASN A 310 4.21 4.94 21.09
CA ASN A 310 5.40 4.87 21.93
C ASN A 310 5.94 6.27 22.29
N GLU A 311 5.51 6.80 23.43
CA GLU A 311 5.95 8.12 23.93
C GLU A 311 7.48 8.24 24.05
N ALA A 312 8.18 7.16 24.40
CA ALA A 312 9.64 7.18 24.53
C ALA A 312 10.32 7.31 23.16
N ALA A 313 9.78 6.65 22.12
CA ALA A 313 10.28 6.78 20.75
C ALA A 313 10.00 8.17 20.19
N LEU A 314 8.80 8.73 20.43
CA LEU A 314 8.45 10.09 20.06
C LEU A 314 9.38 11.12 20.71
N SER A 315 9.61 11.01 22.02
CA SER A 315 10.51 11.89 22.77
C SER A 315 11.95 11.80 22.23
N LEU A 316 12.44 10.60 21.93
CA LEU A 316 13.77 10.37 21.36
C LEU A 316 13.90 10.99 19.96
N ALA A 317 12.85 10.90 19.15
CA ALA A 317 12.80 11.47 17.80
C ALA A 317 12.89 13.00 17.80
N MET A 318 12.28 13.64 18.80
CA MET A 318 12.28 15.10 18.96
C MET A 318 13.58 15.66 19.54
N MET A 319 14.46 14.83 20.09
CA MET A 319 15.75 15.29 20.61
C MET A 319 16.68 15.78 19.49
N PRO A 320 17.38 16.94 19.65
CA PRO A 320 18.22 17.51 18.60
C PRO A 320 19.44 16.65 18.24
N PHE A 321 19.87 15.75 19.14
CA PHE A 321 21.05 14.90 18.94
C PHE A 321 20.73 13.41 19.05
N THR A 322 21.37 12.60 18.21
CA THR A 322 21.32 11.14 18.31
C THR A 322 22.15 10.68 19.50
N GLY A 323 21.51 10.11 20.51
CA GLY A 323 22.19 9.52 21.66
C GLY A 323 23.14 8.37 21.24
N LYS A 324 24.07 7.99 22.13
CA LYS A 324 25.06 6.91 21.89
C LYS A 324 24.45 5.56 21.49
N GLY A 325 23.17 5.29 21.84
CA GLY A 325 22.45 4.07 21.52
C GLY A 325 21.93 3.96 20.08
N VAL A 326 21.96 5.03 19.27
CA VAL A 326 21.31 5.09 17.94
C VAL A 326 22.30 5.07 16.77
N LYS A 327 23.60 4.92 17.05
CA LYS A 327 24.66 4.94 16.02
C LYS A 327 24.48 3.90 14.90
N HIS A 328 23.78 2.82 15.16
CA HIS A 328 23.53 1.75 14.18
C HIS A 328 22.38 2.02 13.22
N ALA A 329 21.52 3.02 13.48
CA ALA A 329 20.44 3.45 12.61
C ALA A 329 20.83 4.59 11.64
N GLY A 330 22.03 5.13 11.75
CA GLY A 330 22.77 6.06 10.91
C GLY A 330 21.92 6.94 9.97
N SER A 331 21.94 6.63 8.68
CA SER A 331 21.29 7.42 7.63
C SER A 331 19.77 7.52 7.77
N ARG A 332 19.08 6.48 8.28
CA ARG A 332 17.62 6.50 8.48
C ARG A 332 17.20 7.52 9.54
N VAL A 333 17.98 7.64 10.61
CA VAL A 333 17.74 8.62 11.68
C VAL A 333 17.89 10.03 11.16
N HIS A 334 18.92 10.29 10.38
CA HIS A 334 19.12 11.60 9.77
C HIS A 334 17.96 11.93 8.84
N TYR A 335 17.55 10.99 7.99
CA TYR A 335 16.50 11.18 7.03
C TYR A 335 15.13 11.56 7.67
N PHE A 336 14.68 10.82 8.69
CA PHE A 336 13.39 11.18 9.28
C PHE A 336 13.44 12.47 10.13
N LYS A 337 14.60 12.77 10.75
CA LYS A 337 14.78 14.05 11.43
C LYS A 337 14.78 15.23 10.47
N GLU A 338 15.39 15.08 9.31
CA GLU A 338 15.33 16.05 8.23
C GLU A 338 13.88 16.28 7.80
N ALA A 339 13.10 15.22 7.53
CA ALA A 339 11.68 15.33 7.18
C ALA A 339 10.84 16.06 8.26
N ILE A 340 11.17 15.90 9.55
CA ILE A 340 10.51 16.65 10.63
C ILE A 340 10.96 18.11 10.64
N TRP A 341 12.25 18.40 10.50
CA TRP A 341 12.78 19.76 10.52
C TRP A 341 12.33 20.58 9.31
N ASP A 342 12.21 19.95 8.16
CA ASP A 342 11.71 20.57 6.93
C ASP A 342 10.18 20.77 6.94
N GLY A 343 9.49 20.32 8.01
CA GLY A 343 8.05 20.47 8.16
C GLY A 343 7.24 19.56 7.23
N GLU A 344 7.82 18.47 6.73
CA GLU A 344 7.11 17.50 5.92
C GLU A 344 6.31 16.50 6.77
N VAL A 345 6.80 16.21 7.98
CA VAL A 345 6.18 15.24 8.92
C VAL A 345 6.08 15.86 10.30
N VAL A 346 4.96 15.64 10.98
CA VAL A 346 4.77 15.93 12.41
C VAL A 346 4.44 14.63 13.15
N LEU A 347 5.17 14.36 14.23
CA LEU A 347 4.91 13.18 15.07
C LEU A 347 3.76 13.47 16.03
N VAL A 348 2.81 12.53 16.11
CA VAL A 348 1.62 12.64 16.96
C VAL A 348 1.48 11.38 17.80
N TRP A 349 1.26 11.55 19.09
CA TRP A 349 0.94 10.41 19.95
C TRP A 349 -0.51 9.95 19.77
N ARG A 350 -0.72 8.62 19.74
CA ARG A 350 -2.04 8.01 19.64
C ARG A 350 -2.10 6.79 20.59
N PRO A 351 -3.21 6.58 21.33
CA PRO A 351 -3.39 5.36 22.11
C PRO A 351 -3.32 4.10 21.23
N THR A 352 -2.74 3.02 21.76
CA THR A 352 -2.59 1.73 21.05
C THR A 352 -3.91 1.20 20.48
N ASP A 353 -5.01 1.32 21.22
CA ASP A 353 -6.32 0.81 20.76
C ASP A 353 -6.88 1.60 19.55
N ASP A 354 -6.35 2.79 19.28
CA ASP A 354 -6.73 3.65 18.15
C ASP A 354 -5.70 3.62 17.01
N LEU A 355 -4.60 2.86 17.15
CA LEU A 355 -3.50 2.86 16.18
C LEU A 355 -3.72 1.80 15.09
N LEU A 356 -4.08 2.21 13.88
CA LEU A 356 -4.33 1.30 12.75
C LEU A 356 -3.13 0.42 12.39
N ALA A 357 -1.91 0.92 12.60
CA ALA A 357 -0.69 0.18 12.29
C ALA A 357 -0.49 -1.07 13.18
N ASP A 358 -1.16 -1.16 14.33
CA ASP A 358 -1.13 -2.32 15.24
C ASP A 358 -1.58 -3.61 14.53
N LEU A 359 -2.57 -3.50 13.62
CA LEU A 359 -3.03 -4.60 12.76
C LEU A 359 -1.91 -5.16 11.87
N LEU A 360 -0.89 -4.35 11.56
CA LEU A 360 0.18 -4.73 10.62
C LEU A 360 1.39 -5.38 11.31
N THR A 361 1.45 -5.33 12.64
CA THR A 361 2.58 -5.85 13.44
C THR A 361 2.20 -7.01 14.33
N LYS A 362 0.90 -7.19 14.60
CA LYS A 362 0.40 -8.21 15.55
C LYS A 362 -0.63 -9.12 14.88
N PRO A 363 -0.63 -10.43 15.15
CA PRO A 363 -1.67 -11.36 14.71
C PRO A 363 -2.94 -11.16 15.57
N LEU A 364 -3.69 -10.09 15.33
CA LEU A 364 -4.88 -9.74 16.09
C LEU A 364 -6.02 -10.74 15.83
N MET A 365 -6.81 -11.04 16.86
CA MET A 365 -8.00 -11.90 16.81
C MET A 365 -9.14 -11.31 17.65
N GLY A 366 -10.36 -11.82 17.46
CA GLY A 366 -11.53 -11.31 18.18
C GLY A 366 -11.92 -9.92 17.75
N ASP A 367 -12.40 -9.11 18.69
CA ASP A 367 -12.90 -7.77 18.45
C ASP A 367 -11.81 -6.79 17.99
N LYS A 368 -10.54 -7.08 18.31
CA LYS A 368 -9.39 -6.27 17.85
C LYS A 368 -9.05 -6.49 16.36
N PHE A 369 -9.57 -7.55 15.74
CA PHE A 369 -9.40 -7.82 14.31
C PHE A 369 -10.58 -7.31 13.48
N ALA A 370 -11.76 -7.23 14.08
CA ALA A 370 -13.00 -6.80 13.44
C ALA A 370 -13.00 -5.28 13.27
#